data_70f1c13d02788744fbbb4f6cd41faef2
#
_entry.id   70f1c13d02788744fbbb4f6cd41faef2
#
_cell.length_a   1.000
_cell.length_b   1.000
_cell.length_c   1.000
_cell.angle_alpha   90.00
_cell.angle_beta   90.00
_cell.angle_gamma   90.00
#
_symmetry.space_group_name_H-M   'P 1'
#
loop_
_entity.id
_entity.type
_entity.pdbx_description
1 polymer ?
#
loop_
_entity_poly.entity_id
_entity_poly.type
_entity_poly.pdbx_seq_one_letter_code
_entity_poly.pdbx_strand_id
1 'polypeptide(L)'
;MNIVIEQGRLTKDPETAFTKSGMARATFTIAVDRAGKEKSTDFIPCVAWGKTAETIGKYFKKGKPIIISGSLKSGSYERKDGTKAFTLDVWVERFEFVPVDKSEASAPRVDESALSQDRYEEAFQESWDDIPF
;
A
#
# COMPACT_ATOMS: atom_id res chain seq x y z
N MET A 1 15.74 -16.13 -5.19
CA MET A 1 14.44 -15.67 -5.77
C MET A 1 13.81 -14.72 -4.78
N ASN A 2 13.36 -13.56 -5.25
CA ASN A 2 12.77 -12.52 -4.39
C ASN A 2 11.52 -12.00 -5.09
N ILE A 3 10.38 -12.57 -4.73
CA ILE A 3 9.10 -12.29 -5.37
C ILE A 3 8.06 -12.07 -4.28
N VAL A 4 7.31 -10.97 -4.42
CA VAL A 4 6.17 -10.66 -3.55
C VAL A 4 4.98 -10.36 -4.44
N ILE A 5 3.86 -10.97 -4.14
CA ILE A 5 2.59 -10.69 -4.81
C ILE A 5 1.57 -10.41 -3.72
N GLU A 6 0.96 -9.23 -3.77
CA GLU A 6 0.00 -8.82 -2.75
C GLU A 6 -1.20 -8.14 -3.40
N GLN A 7 -2.35 -8.37 -2.80
CA GLN A 7 -3.58 -7.66 -3.16
C GLN A 7 -4.10 -6.95 -1.92
N GLY A 8 -4.36 -5.67 -2.05
CA GLY A 8 -4.87 -4.89 -0.94
C GLY A 8 -5.47 -3.58 -1.42
N ARG A 9 -5.76 -2.70 -0.48
CA ARG A 9 -6.32 -1.38 -0.77
C ARG A 9 -5.36 -0.31 -0.28
N LEU A 10 -5.24 0.77 -1.04
CA LEU A 10 -4.41 1.88 -0.63
C LEU A 10 -4.98 2.52 0.64
N THR A 11 -4.13 2.78 1.61
CA THR A 11 -4.51 3.43 2.86
C THR A 11 -4.59 4.94 2.73
N LYS A 12 -3.86 5.48 1.75
CA LYS A 12 -3.82 6.92 1.43
C LYS A 12 -3.61 7.08 -0.07
N ASP A 13 -3.81 8.30 -0.56
CA ASP A 13 -3.42 8.61 -1.93
C ASP A 13 -1.91 8.42 -2.09
N PRO A 14 -1.45 7.89 -3.23
CA PRO A 14 0.00 7.73 -3.45
C PRO A 14 0.72 9.08 -3.41
N GLU A 15 1.87 9.10 -2.77
CA GLU A 15 2.75 10.26 -2.80
C GLU A 15 3.69 10.12 -3.98
N THR A 16 3.65 11.08 -4.89
CA THR A 16 4.50 11.08 -6.08
C THR A 16 5.56 12.17 -5.98
N ALA A 17 6.75 11.84 -6.44
CA ALA A 17 7.87 12.78 -6.48
C ALA A 17 8.76 12.44 -7.67
N PHE A 18 9.65 13.35 -8.02
CA PHE A 18 10.63 13.11 -9.07
C PHE A 18 12.02 13.15 -8.45
N THR A 19 12.88 12.23 -8.90
CA THR A 19 14.28 12.24 -8.50
C THR A 19 15.02 13.35 -9.24
N LYS A 20 16.26 13.63 -8.82
CA LYS A 20 17.11 14.63 -9.49
C LYS A 20 17.32 14.32 -10.97
N SER A 21 17.30 13.04 -11.33
CA SER A 21 17.42 12.59 -12.72
C SER A 21 16.10 12.65 -13.49
N GLY A 22 15.01 13.07 -12.85
CA GLY A 22 13.71 13.19 -13.50
C GLY A 22 12.88 11.92 -13.48
N MET A 23 13.30 10.88 -12.76
CA MET A 23 12.55 9.64 -12.66
C MET A 23 11.40 9.78 -11.64
N ALA A 24 10.21 9.38 -12.05
CA ALA A 24 9.05 9.40 -11.16
C ALA A 24 9.18 8.32 -10.08
N ARG A 25 8.73 8.67 -8.88
CA ARG A 25 8.69 7.76 -7.74
C ARG A 25 7.34 7.90 -7.08
N ALA A 26 6.68 6.80 -6.81
CA ALA A 26 5.43 6.78 -6.05
C ALA A 26 5.60 5.91 -4.81
N THR A 27 5.21 6.43 -3.68
CA THR A 27 5.19 5.67 -2.42
C THR A 27 3.75 5.58 -1.93
N PHE A 28 3.38 4.40 -1.50
CA PHE A 28 2.04 4.14 -0.98
C PHE A 28 2.07 2.94 -0.05
N THR A 29 1.03 2.82 0.75
CA THR A 29 0.88 1.69 1.66
C THR A 29 -0.42 0.98 1.34
N ILE A 30 -0.38 -0.33 1.24
CA ILE A 30 -1.57 -1.13 1.02
C ILE A 30 -1.94 -1.88 2.29
N ALA A 31 -3.24 -2.00 2.53
CA ALA A 31 -3.79 -2.78 3.62
C ALA A 31 -4.19 -4.14 3.08
N VAL A 32 -3.59 -5.19 3.63
CA VAL A 32 -3.83 -6.58 3.23
C VAL A 32 -4.40 -7.33 4.41
N ASP A 33 -5.58 -7.89 4.24
CA ASP A 33 -6.23 -8.66 5.30
C ASP A 33 -5.58 -10.04 5.42
N ARG A 34 -5.29 -10.44 6.65
CA ARG A 34 -4.77 -11.78 6.90
C ARG A 34 -5.88 -12.80 6.77
N ALA A 35 -5.54 -13.93 6.16
CA ALA A 35 -6.43 -15.09 6.15
C ALA A 35 -6.45 -15.71 7.55
N GLY A 36 -7.61 -16.22 7.97
CA GLY A 36 -7.73 -16.93 9.24
C GLY A 36 -8.86 -16.38 10.11
N LYS A 37 -8.93 -16.92 11.33
CA LYS A 37 -10.00 -16.59 12.27
C LYS A 37 -9.82 -15.22 12.94
N GLU A 38 -8.58 -14.77 13.08
CA GLU A 38 -8.30 -13.46 13.63
C GLU A 38 -8.29 -12.43 12.51
N LYS A 39 -9.15 -11.41 12.66
CA LYS A 39 -9.21 -10.32 11.69
C LYS A 39 -8.09 -9.32 11.98
N SER A 40 -6.97 -9.50 11.33
CA SER A 40 -5.89 -8.53 11.40
C SER A 40 -5.50 -8.10 10.00
N THR A 41 -4.92 -6.93 9.90
CA THR A 41 -4.54 -6.31 8.64
C THR A 41 -3.05 -6.02 8.66
N ASP A 42 -2.38 -6.37 7.58
CA ASP A 42 -0.98 -6.01 7.39
C ASP A 42 -0.90 -4.75 6.54
N PHE A 43 -0.05 -3.82 6.95
CA PHE A 43 0.19 -2.59 6.21
C PHE A 43 1.55 -2.71 5.54
N ILE A 44 1.55 -2.72 4.22
CA ILE A 44 2.72 -3.04 3.42
C ILE A 44 3.16 -1.80 2.67
N PRO A 45 4.33 -1.24 3.01
CA PRO A 45 4.86 -0.08 2.29
C PRO A 45 5.37 -0.51 0.91
N CYS A 46 5.01 0.27 -0.10
CA CYS A 46 5.32 -0.02 -1.48
C CYS A 46 5.97 1.19 -2.14
N VAL A 47 6.90 0.92 -3.05
CA VAL A 47 7.57 1.94 -3.84
C VAL A 47 7.51 1.53 -5.30
N ALA A 48 7.10 2.45 -6.15
CA ALA A 48 7.11 2.24 -7.60
C ALA A 48 7.97 3.31 -8.27
N TRP A 49 8.52 2.98 -9.42
CA TRP A 49 9.44 3.84 -10.15
C TRP A 49 9.02 3.99 -11.61
N GLY A 50 9.36 5.11 -12.21
CA GLY A 50 9.17 5.36 -13.63
C GLY A 50 7.71 5.42 -14.05
N LYS A 51 7.38 4.80 -15.17
CA LYS A 51 6.01 4.80 -15.70
C LYS A 51 5.02 4.14 -14.76
N THR A 52 5.44 3.10 -14.07
CA THR A 52 4.61 2.44 -13.06
C THR A 52 4.21 3.43 -11.97
N ALA A 53 5.16 4.24 -11.51
CA ALA A 53 4.89 5.27 -10.51
C ALA A 53 3.91 6.32 -11.02
N GLU A 54 4.11 6.79 -12.24
CA GLU A 54 3.23 7.79 -12.85
C GLU A 54 1.80 7.26 -12.99
N THR A 55 1.66 6.02 -13.44
CA THR A 55 0.35 5.40 -13.62
C THR A 55 -0.35 5.20 -12.29
N ILE A 56 0.36 4.71 -11.29
CA ILE A 56 -0.21 4.52 -9.95
C ILE A 56 -0.66 5.86 -9.37
N GLY A 57 0.17 6.88 -9.48
CA GLY A 57 -0.17 8.21 -8.97
C GLY A 57 -1.38 8.82 -9.68
N LYS A 58 -1.59 8.48 -10.94
CA LYS A 58 -2.69 9.02 -11.75
C LYS A 58 -4.01 8.32 -11.49
N TYR A 59 -4.01 7.00 -11.36
CA TYR A 59 -5.24 6.20 -11.34
C TYR A 59 -5.63 5.63 -9.98
N PHE A 60 -4.73 5.60 -9.01
CA PHE A 60 -5.03 5.03 -7.70
C PHE A 60 -5.20 6.10 -6.64
N LYS A 61 -6.19 5.90 -5.79
CA LYS A 61 -6.52 6.79 -4.68
C LYS A 61 -6.76 5.96 -3.43
N LYS A 62 -6.85 6.63 -2.29
CA LYS A 62 -7.19 6.01 -1.01
C LYS A 62 -8.39 5.07 -1.17
N GLY A 63 -8.27 3.87 -0.67
CA GLY A 63 -9.32 2.87 -0.67
C GLY A 63 -9.46 2.05 -1.95
N LYS A 64 -8.74 2.41 -3.01
CA LYS A 64 -8.83 1.66 -4.27
C LYS A 64 -8.04 0.36 -4.19
N PRO A 65 -8.62 -0.77 -4.63
CA PRO A 65 -7.90 -2.04 -4.60
C PRO A 65 -6.85 -2.12 -5.71
N ILE A 66 -5.75 -2.79 -5.39
CA ILE A 66 -4.64 -2.97 -6.32
C ILE A 66 -4.01 -4.34 -6.09
N ILE A 67 -3.54 -4.94 -7.17
CA ILE A 67 -2.69 -6.13 -7.11
C ILE A 67 -1.29 -5.69 -7.52
N ILE A 68 -0.30 -5.99 -6.69
CA ILE A 68 1.08 -5.65 -6.99
C ILE A 68 1.95 -6.89 -7.01
N SER A 69 2.97 -6.87 -7.83
CA SER A 69 4.04 -7.86 -7.78
C SER A 69 5.38 -7.15 -7.88
N GLY A 70 6.35 -7.67 -7.18
CA GLY A 70 7.67 -7.09 -7.15
C GLY A 70 8.59 -7.86 -6.23
N SER A 71 9.54 -7.15 -5.64
CA SER A 71 10.53 -7.74 -4.75
C SER A 71 10.59 -6.98 -3.44
N LEU A 72 11.02 -7.67 -2.39
CA LEU A 72 11.28 -7.04 -1.11
C LEU A 72 12.65 -6.38 -1.13
N LYS A 73 12.70 -5.17 -0.61
CA LYS A 73 13.95 -4.44 -0.40
C LYS A 73 14.07 -4.07 1.05
N SER A 74 15.16 -4.48 1.67
CA SER A 74 15.47 -4.06 3.03
C SER A 74 16.50 -2.96 3.00
N GLY A 75 16.42 -2.08 3.99
CA GLY A 75 17.38 -1.02 4.16
C GLY A 75 17.56 -0.71 5.62
N SER A 76 18.51 0.15 5.91
CA SER A 76 18.71 0.65 7.28
C SER A 76 19.13 2.10 7.19
N TYR A 77 18.74 2.84 8.22
CA TYR A 77 19.20 4.22 8.38
C TYR A 77 19.47 4.47 9.86
N GLU A 78 20.34 5.41 10.12
CA GLU A 78 20.69 5.80 11.46
C GLU A 78 19.77 6.94 11.91
N ARG A 79 19.15 6.76 13.06
CA ARG A 79 18.32 7.81 13.65
C ARG A 79 19.20 8.87 14.32
N LYS A 80 18.60 10.02 14.60
CA LYS A 80 19.30 11.13 15.26
C LYS A 80 19.86 10.75 16.62
N ASP A 81 19.26 9.76 17.29
CA ASP A 81 19.71 9.28 18.59
C ASP A 81 20.82 8.22 18.51
N GLY A 82 21.28 7.89 17.30
CA GLY A 82 22.34 6.91 17.09
C GLY A 82 21.87 5.47 16.91
N THR A 83 20.57 5.19 17.05
CA THR A 83 20.04 3.85 16.84
C THR A 83 19.79 3.59 15.36
N LYS A 84 19.93 2.32 14.95
CA LYS A 84 19.62 1.91 13.57
C LYS A 84 18.16 1.54 13.45
N ALA A 85 17.51 2.06 12.43
CA ALA A 85 16.17 1.66 12.04
C ALA A 85 16.25 0.85 10.77
N PHE A 86 15.45 -0.22 10.70
CA PHE A 86 15.38 -1.07 9.51
C PHE A 86 14.11 -0.78 8.74
N THR A 87 14.22 -0.82 7.42
CA THR A 87 13.08 -0.64 6.53
C THR A 87 12.90 -1.89 5.69
N LEU A 88 11.65 -2.18 5.36
CA LEU A 88 11.31 -3.30 4.49
C LEU A 88 10.18 -2.82 3.59
N ASP A 89 10.48 -2.68 2.31
CA ASP A 89 9.54 -2.15 1.32
C ASP A 89 9.37 -3.14 0.18
N VAL A 90 8.21 -3.10 -0.45
CA VAL A 90 7.99 -3.82 -1.70
C VAL A 90 8.28 -2.87 -2.86
N TRP A 91 9.25 -3.22 -3.68
CA TRP A 91 9.51 -2.48 -4.91
C TRP A 91 8.64 -3.07 -6.02
N VAL A 92 7.64 -2.29 -6.42
CA VAL A 92 6.61 -2.75 -7.36
C VAL A 92 7.17 -2.78 -8.78
N GLU A 93 7.16 -3.95 -9.38
CA GLU A 93 7.56 -4.14 -10.78
C GLU A 93 6.35 -4.12 -11.70
N ARG A 94 5.22 -4.67 -11.21
CA ARG A 94 3.96 -4.71 -11.96
C ARG A 94 2.80 -4.46 -11.02
N PHE A 95 1.75 -3.90 -11.56
CA PHE A 95 0.48 -3.80 -10.84
C PHE A 95 -0.66 -4.13 -11.79
N GLU A 96 -1.80 -4.48 -11.21
CA GLU A 96 -3.01 -4.71 -11.96
C GLU A 96 -4.19 -4.10 -11.23
N PHE A 97 -5.17 -3.66 -12.01
CA PHE A 97 -6.43 -3.20 -11.47
C PHE A 97 -7.25 -4.41 -11.04
N VAL A 98 -7.87 -4.32 -9.87
CA VAL A 98 -8.77 -5.37 -9.42
C VAL A 98 -10.09 -5.15 -10.12
N PRO A 99 -10.60 -6.14 -10.87
CA PRO A 99 -11.90 -6.00 -11.51
C PRO A 99 -12.99 -5.83 -10.47
N VAL A 100 -13.82 -4.81 -10.66
CA VAL A 100 -15.00 -4.58 -9.83
C VAL A 100 -16.21 -4.95 -10.66
N ASP A 101 -17.06 -5.84 -10.14
CA ASP A 101 -18.29 -6.20 -10.81
C ASP A 101 -19.18 -4.97 -10.92
N LYS A 102 -19.69 -4.71 -12.13
CA LYS A 102 -20.56 -3.56 -12.36
C LYS A 102 -21.84 -3.63 -11.52
N SER A 103 -22.36 -4.83 -11.26
CA SER A 103 -23.51 -4.99 -10.38
C SER A 103 -23.16 -4.59 -8.96
N GLU A 104 -21.95 -4.86 -8.54
CA GLU A 104 -21.43 -4.44 -7.25
C GLU A 104 -21.14 -2.94 -7.23
N ALA A 105 -20.68 -2.38 -8.33
CA ALA A 105 -20.42 -0.94 -8.44
C ALA A 105 -21.70 -0.13 -8.47
N SER A 106 -22.80 -0.70 -8.97
CA SER A 106 -24.11 -0.05 -9.05
C SER A 106 -24.93 -0.19 -7.78
N ALA A 107 -24.62 -1.10 -6.89
CA ALA A 107 -25.27 -1.23 -5.60
C ALA A 107 -24.97 -0.02 -4.72
N PRO A 108 -25.89 0.43 -3.87
CA PRO A 108 -25.64 1.55 -2.97
C PRO A 108 -24.61 1.14 -1.90
N ARG A 109 -23.36 1.21 -2.30
CA ARG A 109 -22.23 0.80 -1.46
C ARG A 109 -21.59 1.92 -0.73
N VAL A 110 -22.17 3.09 -0.85
CA VAL A 110 -21.59 4.27 -0.20
C VAL A 110 -21.36 3.99 1.27
N ASP A 111 -22.33 3.31 1.90
CA ASP A 111 -22.24 2.99 3.32
C ASP A 111 -21.22 1.89 3.59
N GLU A 112 -21.20 0.84 2.77
CA GLU A 112 -20.26 -0.25 2.95
C GLU A 112 -18.82 0.20 2.66
N SER A 113 -18.62 1.00 1.61
CA SER A 113 -17.28 1.51 1.30
C SER A 113 -16.81 2.49 2.35
N ALA A 114 -17.71 3.32 2.89
CA ALA A 114 -17.38 4.22 4.00
C ALA A 114 -17.01 3.43 5.26
N LEU A 115 -17.80 2.40 5.58
CA LEU A 115 -17.52 1.53 6.70
C LEU A 115 -16.20 0.77 6.53
N SER A 116 -15.92 0.33 5.31
CA SER A 116 -14.65 -0.34 5.01
C SER A 116 -13.47 0.58 5.18
N GLN A 117 -13.59 1.83 4.72
CA GLN A 117 -12.54 2.83 4.89
C GLN A 117 -12.30 3.15 6.36
N ASP A 118 -13.37 3.35 7.12
CA ASP A 118 -13.25 3.60 8.56
C ASP A 118 -12.57 2.43 9.25
N ARG A 119 -12.93 1.22 8.87
CA ARG A 119 -12.34 0.01 9.43
C ARG A 119 -10.84 -0.09 9.09
N TYR A 120 -10.45 0.27 7.87
CA TYR A 120 -9.05 0.27 7.48
C TYR A 120 -8.28 1.36 8.23
N GLU A 121 -8.87 2.51 8.42
CA GLU A 121 -8.24 3.59 9.18
C GLU A 121 -8.04 3.21 10.65
N GLU A 122 -9.06 2.62 11.26
CA GLU A 122 -8.96 2.12 12.63
C GLU A 122 -7.89 1.04 12.75
N ALA A 123 -7.90 0.07 11.84
CA ALA A 123 -6.91 -1.01 11.83
C ALA A 123 -5.50 -0.45 11.62
N PHE A 124 -5.36 0.57 10.77
CA PHE A 124 -4.08 1.23 10.54
C PHE A 124 -3.57 1.89 11.81
N GLN A 125 -4.45 2.61 12.51
CA GLN A 125 -4.11 3.27 13.77
C GLN A 125 -3.70 2.26 14.83
N GLU A 126 -4.47 1.19 14.99
CA GLU A 126 -4.17 0.13 15.95
C GLU A 126 -2.83 -0.55 15.63
N SER A 127 -2.56 -0.82 14.34
CA SER A 127 -1.31 -1.44 13.93
C SER A 127 -0.10 -0.56 14.23
N TRP A 128 -0.22 0.74 14.06
CA TRP A 128 0.86 1.66 14.37
C TRP A 128 1.15 1.69 15.86
N ASP A 129 0.10 1.66 16.69
CA ASP A 129 0.25 1.67 18.14
C ASP A 129 0.87 0.37 18.65
N ASP A 130 0.59 -0.76 17.97
CA ASP A 130 1.07 -2.08 18.36
C ASP A 130 2.46 -2.42 17.82
N ILE A 131 3.00 -1.66 16.88
CA ILE A 131 4.32 -1.93 16.32
C ILE A 131 5.39 -1.48 17.33
N PRO A 132 6.17 -2.41 17.88
CA PRO A 132 7.25 -2.07 18.81
C PRO A 132 8.46 -1.54 18.02
N PHE A 133 8.56 -0.26 17.96
CA PHE A 133 9.74 0.38 17.38
C PHE A 133 10.77 0.67 18.43
#